data_3207cbb2ab11ce1e821e740d7e1b5266
#
_entry.id   3207cbb2ab11ce1e821e740d7e1b5266
#
_cell.length_a   1.000
_cell.length_b   1.000
_cell.length_c   1.000
_cell.angle_alpha   90.00
_cell.angle_beta   90.00
_cell.angle_gamma   90.00
#
_symmetry.space_group_name_H-M   'P 1'
#
loop_
_entity.id
_entity.type
_entity.pdbx_description
1 polymer ?
#
loop_
_entity_poly.entity_id
_entity_poly.type
_entity_poly.pdbx_seq_one_letter_code
_entity_poly.pdbx_strand_id
1 'polypeptide(L)'
;MKQLIKNHQKAFYAFMIFNILVPLTNIAFAYSIKGIIDSGMSQNKEALTQAVLVGATVIFIYAALNFISLRLRNKLVRKIMSKYKNKVFQSILDKDYREFSKEKSGKYISILTENMKKIEQDYLYQYFNISKNFSLMIFSLISGL
;
A
#
# COMPACT_ATOMS: atom_id res chain seq x y z
N MET A 1 -16.69 4.64 7.52
CA MET A 1 -15.31 4.65 7.03
C MET A 1 -14.61 6.01 7.15
N LYS A 2 -15.15 7.11 6.64
CA LYS A 2 -14.53 8.45 6.77
C LYS A 2 -14.12 8.84 8.21
N GLN A 3 -14.93 8.57 9.22
CA GLN A 3 -14.62 8.86 10.62
C GLN A 3 -13.49 7.99 11.21
N LEU A 4 -13.30 6.76 10.72
CA LEU A 4 -12.24 5.87 11.18
C LEU A 4 -10.86 6.30 10.64
N ILE A 5 -10.84 6.86 9.44
CA ILE A 5 -9.63 7.44 8.83
C ILE A 5 -9.25 8.75 9.55
N LYS A 6 -10.23 9.55 9.93
CA LYS A 6 -10.02 10.83 10.64
C LYS A 6 -9.28 10.67 11.97
N ASN A 7 -9.49 9.57 12.69
CA ASN A 7 -8.80 9.29 13.96
C ASN A 7 -7.33 8.83 13.81
N HIS A 8 -6.85 8.60 12.57
CA HIS A 8 -5.47 8.15 12.29
C HIS A 8 -4.78 9.00 11.22
N GLN A 9 -5.11 10.29 11.19
CA GLN A 9 -4.63 11.23 10.17
C GLN A 9 -3.10 11.21 9.99
N LYS A 10 -2.33 11.23 11.07
CA LYS A 10 -0.86 11.22 10.99
C LYS A 10 -0.31 10.00 10.24
N ALA A 11 -0.83 8.82 10.53
CA ALA A 11 -0.39 7.59 9.84
C ALA A 11 -0.90 7.53 8.39
N PHE A 12 -2.07 8.10 8.12
CA PHE A 12 -2.61 8.20 6.77
C PHE A 12 -1.80 9.19 5.92
N TYR A 13 -1.46 10.37 6.44
CA TYR A 13 -0.60 11.32 5.74
C TYR A 13 0.80 10.77 5.49
N ALA A 14 1.40 10.11 6.48
CA ALA A 14 2.68 9.43 6.29
C ALA A 14 2.60 8.40 5.16
N PHE A 15 1.56 7.57 5.13
CA PHE A 15 1.36 6.60 4.05
C PHE A 15 1.17 7.30 2.69
N MET A 16 0.43 8.41 2.60
CA MET A 16 0.26 9.18 1.36
C MET A 16 1.58 9.74 0.83
N ILE A 17 2.46 10.24 1.71
CA ILE A 17 3.80 10.71 1.33
C ILE A 17 4.60 9.54 0.71
N PHE A 18 4.59 8.37 1.34
CA PHE A 18 5.28 7.20 0.79
C PHE A 18 4.66 6.69 -0.52
N ASN A 19 3.33 6.85 -0.70
CA ASN A 19 2.66 6.55 -1.97
C ASN A 19 3.11 7.44 -3.13
N ILE A 20 3.64 8.62 -2.84
CA ILE A 20 4.24 9.53 -3.83
C ILE A 20 5.72 9.21 -4.03
N LEU A 21 6.46 8.97 -2.96
CA LEU A 21 7.91 8.73 -3.02
C LEU A 21 8.27 7.42 -3.72
N VAL A 22 7.51 6.34 -3.50
CA VAL A 22 7.81 5.03 -4.13
C VAL A 22 7.70 5.07 -5.66
N PRO A 23 6.65 5.65 -6.28
CA PRO A 23 6.62 5.85 -7.74
C PRO A 23 7.76 6.69 -8.29
N LEU A 24 8.19 7.74 -7.59
CA LEU A 24 9.33 8.56 -8.01
C LEU A 24 10.64 7.76 -8.07
N THR A 25 10.86 6.84 -7.13
CA THR A 25 12.04 5.95 -7.19
C THR A 25 11.97 4.94 -8.33
N ASN A 26 10.77 4.53 -8.78
CA ASN A 26 10.62 3.69 -9.99
C ASN A 26 11.10 4.42 -11.25
N ILE A 27 10.77 5.70 -11.37
CA ILE A 27 11.24 6.53 -12.49
C ILE A 27 12.76 6.69 -12.43
N ALA A 28 13.32 7.02 -11.24
CA ALA A 28 14.76 7.11 -11.05
C ALA A 28 15.47 5.79 -11.41
N PHE A 29 14.85 4.65 -11.13
CA PHE A 29 15.35 3.34 -11.52
C PHE A 29 15.39 3.16 -13.04
N ALA A 30 14.33 3.56 -13.76
CA ALA A 30 14.30 3.51 -15.23
C ALA A 30 15.42 4.36 -15.87
N TYR A 31 15.64 5.58 -15.36
CA TYR A 31 16.73 6.42 -15.80
C TYR A 31 18.12 5.83 -15.46
N SER A 32 18.25 5.15 -14.33
CA SER A 32 19.50 4.47 -13.97
C SER A 32 19.82 3.32 -14.94
N ILE A 33 18.81 2.55 -15.36
CA ILE A 33 18.98 1.50 -16.39
C ILE A 33 19.42 2.12 -17.72
N LYS A 34 18.77 3.19 -18.14
CA LYS A 34 19.15 3.92 -19.35
C LYS A 34 20.61 4.35 -19.29
N GLY A 35 21.03 4.98 -18.18
CA GLY A 35 22.42 5.41 -17.98
C GLY A 35 23.43 4.25 -18.05
N ILE A 36 23.08 3.07 -17.54
CA ILE A 36 23.95 1.87 -17.65
C ILE A 36 24.08 1.42 -19.11
N ILE A 37 22.96 1.40 -19.84
CA ILE A 37 22.95 1.01 -21.27
C ILE A 37 23.79 1.98 -22.09
N ASP A 38 23.56 3.28 -21.94
CA ASP A 38 24.27 4.34 -22.69
C ASP A 38 25.77 4.32 -22.40
N SER A 39 26.16 4.11 -21.14
CA SER A 39 27.56 3.99 -20.74
C SER A 39 28.22 2.71 -21.29
N GLY A 40 27.47 1.61 -21.33
CA GLY A 40 27.93 0.35 -21.94
C GLY A 40 28.17 0.48 -23.43
N MET A 41 27.27 1.17 -24.15
CA MET A 41 27.41 1.41 -25.59
C MET A 41 28.57 2.35 -25.92
N SER A 42 28.87 3.31 -25.10
CA SER A 42 30.00 4.24 -25.27
C SER A 42 31.37 3.63 -24.96
N GLN A 43 31.44 2.37 -24.50
CA GLN A 43 32.64 1.62 -24.09
C GLN A 43 33.50 2.36 -23.03
N ASN A 44 32.93 3.32 -22.34
CA ASN A 44 33.62 4.06 -21.27
C ASN A 44 33.47 3.30 -19.94
N LYS A 45 34.54 2.63 -19.52
CA LYS A 45 34.54 1.81 -18.28
C LYS A 45 34.27 2.65 -17.03
N GLU A 46 34.77 3.86 -16.93
CA GLU A 46 34.56 4.72 -15.77
C GLU A 46 33.09 5.14 -15.66
N ALA A 47 32.51 5.61 -16.77
CA ALA A 47 31.10 5.99 -16.83
C ALA A 47 30.19 4.79 -16.51
N LEU A 48 30.50 3.60 -17.02
CA LEU A 48 29.76 2.38 -16.72
C LEU A 48 29.83 2.03 -15.22
N THR A 49 31.00 2.10 -14.62
CA THR A 49 31.16 1.82 -13.18
C THR A 49 30.35 2.79 -12.32
N GLN A 50 30.38 4.08 -12.65
CA GLN A 50 29.60 5.10 -11.96
C GLN A 50 28.08 4.86 -12.15
N ALA A 51 27.62 4.55 -13.35
CA ALA A 51 26.21 4.29 -13.64
C ALA A 51 25.70 3.06 -12.87
N VAL A 52 26.51 2.00 -12.76
CA VAL A 52 26.18 0.79 -11.97
C VAL A 52 26.08 1.12 -10.47
N LEU A 53 27.00 1.91 -9.92
CA LEU A 53 26.95 2.31 -8.51
C LEU A 53 25.73 3.18 -8.21
N VAL A 54 25.39 4.11 -9.09
CA VAL A 54 24.17 4.91 -8.96
C VAL A 54 22.93 4.03 -9.04
N GLY A 55 22.86 3.11 -9.99
CA GLY A 55 21.75 2.16 -10.14
C GLY A 55 21.58 1.29 -8.89
N ALA A 56 22.67 0.74 -8.35
CA ALA A 56 22.64 -0.04 -7.12
C ALA A 56 22.11 0.77 -5.92
N THR A 57 22.53 2.04 -5.81
CA THR A 57 22.04 2.95 -4.76
C THR A 57 20.54 3.22 -4.89
N VAL A 58 20.06 3.47 -6.11
CA VAL A 58 18.64 3.69 -6.40
C VAL A 58 17.80 2.45 -6.04
N ILE A 59 18.29 1.24 -6.38
CA ILE A 59 17.61 -0.01 -6.03
C ILE A 59 17.50 -0.16 -4.52
N PHE A 60 18.56 0.14 -3.79
CA PHE A 60 18.56 0.03 -2.33
C PHE A 60 17.55 1.01 -1.69
N ILE A 61 17.55 2.26 -2.16
CA ILE A 61 16.57 3.28 -1.71
C ILE A 61 15.14 2.83 -2.03
N TYR A 62 14.89 2.34 -3.24
CA TYR A 62 13.58 1.82 -3.65
C TYR A 62 13.11 0.67 -2.74
N ALA A 63 13.98 -0.30 -2.46
CA ALA A 63 13.66 -1.44 -1.61
C ALA A 63 13.32 -0.98 -0.18
N ALA A 64 14.09 -0.06 0.39
CA ALA A 64 13.87 0.51 1.72
C ALA A 64 12.52 1.26 1.79
N LEU A 65 12.25 2.16 0.85
CA LEU A 65 11.00 2.92 0.79
C LEU A 65 9.78 2.02 0.59
N ASN A 66 9.89 1.01 -0.27
CA ASN A 66 8.83 0.04 -0.50
C ASN A 66 8.52 -0.76 0.78
N PHE A 67 9.55 -1.21 1.48
CA PHE A 67 9.40 -1.95 2.74
C PHE A 67 8.71 -1.11 3.82
N ILE A 68 9.10 0.15 3.97
CA ILE A 68 8.47 1.08 4.93
C ILE A 68 7.00 1.33 4.54
N SER A 69 6.73 1.59 3.25
CA SER A 69 5.38 1.80 2.74
C SER A 69 4.48 0.59 3.02
N LEU A 70 4.96 -0.63 2.77
CA LEU A 70 4.23 -1.87 3.07
C LEU A 70 3.93 -2.01 4.56
N ARG A 71 4.89 -1.72 5.44
CA ARG A 71 4.66 -1.76 6.90
C ARG A 71 3.63 -0.75 7.36
N LEU A 72 3.69 0.48 6.85
CA LEU A 72 2.71 1.53 7.16
C LEU A 72 1.31 1.14 6.70
N ARG A 73 1.17 0.66 5.47
CA ARG A 73 -0.09 0.16 4.92
C ARG A 73 -0.68 -0.95 5.79
N ASN A 74 0.09 -1.98 6.09
CA ASN A 74 -0.38 -3.12 6.88
C ASN A 74 -0.76 -2.71 8.31
N LYS A 75 -0.05 -1.74 8.91
CA LYS A 75 -0.39 -1.18 10.22
C LYS A 75 -1.71 -0.41 10.19
N LEU A 76 -1.94 0.38 9.13
CA LEU A 76 -3.19 1.12 8.92
C LEU A 76 -4.37 0.18 8.71
N VAL A 77 -4.23 -0.78 7.80
CA VAL A 77 -5.27 -1.79 7.51
C VAL A 77 -5.66 -2.53 8.78
N ARG A 78 -4.69 -3.05 9.53
CA ARG A 78 -4.95 -3.76 10.80
C ARG A 78 -5.71 -2.88 11.81
N LYS A 79 -5.33 -1.62 11.97
CA LYS A 79 -6.02 -0.70 12.89
C LYS A 79 -7.46 -0.42 12.47
N ILE A 80 -7.69 -0.19 11.17
CA ILE A 80 -9.03 0.05 10.62
C ILE A 80 -9.89 -1.20 10.81
N MET A 81 -9.37 -2.37 10.45
CA MET A 81 -10.09 -3.65 10.55
C MET A 81 -10.40 -4.04 11.99
N SER A 82 -9.47 -3.85 12.92
CA SER A 82 -9.72 -4.11 14.34
C SER A 82 -10.89 -3.28 14.88
N LYS A 83 -10.92 -1.98 14.59
CA LYS A 83 -12.04 -1.11 15.00
C LYS A 83 -13.35 -1.51 14.32
N TYR A 84 -13.28 -1.87 13.04
CA TYR A 84 -14.47 -2.28 12.31
C TYR A 84 -15.02 -3.60 12.83
N LYS A 85 -14.17 -4.60 13.10
CA LYS A 85 -14.55 -5.87 13.73
C LYS A 85 -15.21 -5.66 15.10
N ASN A 86 -14.63 -4.82 15.93
CA ASN A 86 -15.20 -4.51 17.24
C ASN A 86 -16.60 -3.87 17.13
N LYS A 87 -16.77 -2.94 16.18
CA LYS A 87 -18.07 -2.29 15.93
C LYS A 87 -19.12 -3.29 15.46
N VAL A 88 -18.76 -4.19 14.54
CA VAL A 88 -19.66 -5.23 14.03
C VAL A 88 -19.98 -6.22 15.14
N PHE A 89 -18.99 -6.62 15.94
CA PHE A 89 -19.20 -7.51 17.10
C PHE A 89 -20.15 -6.89 18.12
N GLN A 90 -19.98 -5.62 18.47
CA GLN A 90 -20.92 -4.90 19.32
C GLN A 90 -22.33 -4.89 18.75
N SER A 91 -22.47 -4.58 17.46
CA SER A 91 -23.78 -4.59 16.79
C SER A 91 -24.45 -5.97 16.76
N ILE A 92 -23.67 -7.05 16.84
CA ILE A 92 -24.21 -8.42 16.97
C ILE A 92 -24.67 -8.67 18.41
N LEU A 93 -23.92 -8.20 19.40
CA LEU A 93 -24.29 -8.34 20.82
C LEU A 93 -25.51 -7.50 21.21
N ASP A 94 -25.68 -6.35 20.59
CA ASP A 94 -26.82 -5.44 20.83
C ASP A 94 -28.14 -5.94 20.21
N LYS A 95 -28.10 -7.06 19.46
CA LYS A 95 -29.33 -7.69 18.93
C LYS A 95 -30.13 -8.33 20.05
N ASP A 96 -31.46 -8.18 19.95
CA ASP A 96 -32.38 -8.88 20.87
C ASP A 96 -32.18 -10.40 20.77
N TYR A 97 -32.25 -11.08 21.91
CA TYR A 97 -32.07 -12.53 22.01
C TYR A 97 -32.97 -13.32 21.05
N ARG A 98 -34.19 -12.81 20.79
CA ARG A 98 -35.13 -13.41 19.82
C ARG A 98 -34.63 -13.35 18.40
N GLU A 99 -33.95 -12.27 18.01
CA GLU A 99 -33.34 -12.12 16.68
C GLU A 99 -32.04 -12.91 16.56
N PHE A 100 -31.26 -12.93 17.64
CA PHE A 100 -30.00 -13.68 17.70
C PHE A 100 -30.24 -15.19 17.58
N SER A 101 -31.25 -15.73 18.24
CA SER A 101 -31.54 -17.18 18.25
C SER A 101 -32.20 -17.69 16.97
N LYS A 102 -32.78 -16.82 16.14
CA LYS A 102 -33.34 -17.19 14.82
C LYS A 102 -32.26 -17.54 13.79
N GLU A 103 -31.07 -17.04 13.94
CA GLU A 103 -29.96 -17.27 13.01
C GLU A 103 -28.95 -18.27 13.59
N LYS A 104 -28.43 -19.15 12.72
CA LYS A 104 -27.40 -20.11 13.12
C LYS A 104 -26.12 -19.37 13.50
N SER A 105 -25.50 -19.72 14.63
CA SER A 105 -24.24 -19.15 15.11
C SER A 105 -23.13 -19.12 14.05
N GLY A 106 -23.12 -20.10 13.14
CA GLY A 106 -22.18 -20.15 12.01
C GLY A 106 -22.26 -18.94 11.07
N LYS A 107 -23.45 -18.29 10.91
CA LYS A 107 -23.59 -17.07 10.10
C LYS A 107 -22.82 -15.91 10.70
N TYR A 108 -22.88 -15.73 12.00
CA TYR A 108 -22.15 -14.66 12.69
C TYR A 108 -20.65 -14.90 12.67
N ILE A 109 -20.22 -16.14 12.79
CA ILE A 109 -18.81 -16.52 12.67
C ILE A 109 -18.31 -16.22 11.24
N SER A 110 -19.05 -16.62 10.21
CA SER A 110 -18.71 -16.32 8.81
C SER A 110 -18.62 -14.81 8.55
N ILE A 111 -19.55 -14.00 9.10
CA ILE A 111 -19.49 -12.52 8.99
C ILE A 111 -18.21 -11.98 9.62
N LEU A 112 -17.84 -12.44 10.81
CA LEU A 112 -16.68 -11.94 11.54
C LEU A 112 -15.34 -12.45 11.01
N THR A 113 -15.33 -13.52 10.22
CA THR A 113 -14.12 -14.12 9.65
C THR A 113 -14.01 -13.87 8.15
N GLU A 114 -14.85 -14.51 7.34
CA GLU A 114 -14.74 -14.50 5.88
C GLU A 114 -15.13 -13.15 5.27
N ASN A 115 -16.28 -12.60 5.64
CA ASN A 115 -16.73 -11.33 5.09
C ASN A 115 -15.79 -10.19 5.49
N MET A 116 -15.27 -10.23 6.73
CA MET A 116 -14.28 -9.25 7.18
C MET A 116 -12.97 -9.37 6.42
N LYS A 117 -12.52 -10.60 6.12
CA LYS A 117 -11.33 -10.85 5.31
C LYS A 117 -11.50 -10.34 3.87
N LYS A 118 -12.68 -10.54 3.28
CA LYS A 118 -13.00 -9.98 1.96
C LYS A 118 -12.98 -8.45 1.97
N ILE A 119 -13.59 -7.79 2.96
CA ILE A 119 -13.53 -6.32 3.09
C ILE A 119 -12.09 -5.84 3.22
N GLU A 120 -11.25 -6.54 3.98
CA GLU A 120 -9.85 -6.21 4.11
C GLU A 120 -9.11 -6.31 2.78
N GLN A 121 -9.26 -7.44 2.07
CA GLN A 121 -8.53 -7.73 0.84
C GLN A 121 -9.08 -6.96 -0.37
N ASP A 122 -10.40 -7.00 -0.58
CA ASP A 122 -11.01 -6.48 -1.80
C ASP A 122 -11.28 -4.99 -1.73
N TYR A 123 -11.40 -4.42 -0.53
CA TYR A 123 -11.72 -3.01 -0.38
C TYR A 123 -10.52 -2.18 0.11
N LEU A 124 -9.94 -2.51 1.26
CA LEU A 124 -8.88 -1.69 1.83
C LEU A 124 -7.56 -1.83 1.07
N TYR A 125 -7.13 -3.05 0.78
CA TYR A 125 -5.88 -3.24 0.03
C TYR A 125 -5.98 -2.72 -1.40
N GLN A 126 -7.13 -2.92 -2.08
CA GLN A 126 -7.33 -2.40 -3.43
C GLN A 126 -7.38 -0.87 -3.46
N TYR A 127 -8.03 -0.24 -2.51
CA TYR A 127 -8.04 1.22 -2.40
C TYR A 127 -6.62 1.81 -2.32
N PHE A 128 -5.75 1.20 -1.51
CA PHE A 128 -4.36 1.63 -1.40
C PHE A 128 -3.53 1.32 -2.66
N ASN A 129 -3.78 0.20 -3.32
CA ASN A 129 -3.11 -0.16 -4.57
C ASN A 129 -3.52 0.79 -5.71
N ILE A 130 -4.79 1.10 -5.86
CA ILE A 130 -5.30 2.06 -6.86
C ILE A 130 -4.64 3.43 -6.65
N SER A 131 -4.59 3.93 -5.42
CA SER A 131 -3.94 5.20 -5.10
C SER A 131 -2.46 5.21 -5.51
N LYS A 132 -1.72 4.13 -5.25
CA LYS A 132 -0.31 3.98 -5.64
C LYS A 132 -0.15 3.96 -7.18
N ASN A 133 -0.96 3.16 -7.85
CA ASN A 133 -0.88 3.01 -9.31
C ASN A 133 -1.29 4.29 -10.04
N PHE A 134 -2.26 5.03 -9.51
CA PHE A 134 -2.65 6.33 -10.04
C PHE A 134 -1.53 7.36 -9.92
N SER A 135 -0.84 7.41 -8.78
CA SER A 135 0.35 8.24 -8.60
C SER A 135 1.45 7.86 -9.59
N LEU A 136 1.71 6.56 -9.77
CA LEU A 136 2.70 6.07 -10.74
C LEU A 136 2.35 6.47 -12.17
N MET A 137 1.08 6.35 -12.56
CA MET A 137 0.61 6.76 -13.89
C MET A 137 0.85 8.25 -14.14
N ILE A 138 0.50 9.12 -13.19
CA ILE A 138 0.70 10.56 -13.32
C ILE A 138 2.20 10.89 -13.49
N PHE A 139 3.04 10.34 -12.60
CA PHE A 139 4.48 10.62 -12.67
C PHE A 139 5.15 10.06 -13.93
N SER A 140 4.70 8.90 -14.42
CA SER A 140 5.18 8.32 -15.68
C SER A 140 4.84 9.20 -16.88
N LEU A 141 3.63 9.75 -16.93
CA LEU A 141 3.22 10.68 -17.97
C LEU A 141 4.03 11.99 -17.94
N ILE A 142 4.31 12.52 -16.75
CA ILE A 142 5.10 13.76 -16.59
C ILE A 142 6.56 13.51 -16.98
N SER A 143 7.11 12.33 -16.69
CA SER A 143 8.50 12.01 -17.04
C SER A 143 8.72 11.69 -18.53
N GLY A 144 7.65 11.54 -19.31
CA GLY A 144 7.74 11.21 -20.74
C GLY A 144 8.12 9.75 -21.01
N LEU A 145 7.92 8.88 -20.04
CA LEU A 145 8.15 7.44 -20.10
C LEU A 145 6.88 6.68 -20.42
#